data_cb6b05b98b20554c1d0f90590d95208b
#
_entry.id   cb6b05b98b20554c1d0f90590d95208b
#
_cell.length_a   1.000
_cell.length_b   1.000
_cell.length_c   1.000
_cell.angle_alpha   90.00
_cell.angle_beta   90.00
_cell.angle_gamma   90.00
#
_symmetry.space_group_name_H-M   'P 1'
#
loop_
_entity.id
_entity.type
_entity.pdbx_description
1 polymer ?
#
loop_
_entity_poly.entity_id
_entity_poly.type
_entity_poly.pdbx_seq_one_letter_code
_entity_poly.pdbx_strand_id
1 'polypeptide(L)'
;MRPARRRGTLVNSWLTNVTSLVAAVFAIAALGVSACGADDDPAAGSPPDRGALLLATTTSTRDSGLLDELLPRFERGSGCSVKTLAVGSGEAMELGERGDADVLLVHSPEDEEEFMAEGHGASRKAVMHNDFVLVGPADDPAGIRQADGAPDALTRIADEEAAFASRGDDSGTHAKELSLWEAANVEPAGDWYIETGQGMGETLTIAGQRQAYTLSDRGTFLATDNLDSELLLEGGEDLLNPYHVIVVEGEDTNRECARELSTWITAAPTQRAIGAFGRAEYGDPLFFPDAAG
;
A
#
# COMPACT_ATOMS: atom_id res chain seq x y z
N MET A 1 53.76 -4.32 30.83
CA MET A 1 53.90 -3.17 31.74
C MET A 1 52.54 -2.52 31.97
N ARG A 2 51.97 -2.68 33.14
CA ARG A 2 50.89 -1.86 33.74
C ARG A 2 51.50 -0.57 34.28
N PRO A 3 50.74 0.51 34.59
CA PRO A 3 49.69 0.58 35.62
C PRO A 3 48.43 1.38 35.15
N ALA A 4 47.22 1.14 35.57
CA ALA A 4 46.44 1.21 36.82
C ALA A 4 46.42 2.60 37.53
N ARG A 5 45.18 3.09 37.72
CA ARG A 5 44.57 3.89 38.81
C ARG A 5 43.73 5.05 38.25
N ARG A 6 42.63 5.53 38.83
CA ARG A 6 41.95 5.29 40.10
C ARG A 6 40.48 5.78 40.04
N ARG A 7 39.69 5.24 40.92
CA ARG A 7 38.30 5.55 41.37
C ARG A 7 38.13 6.99 41.84
N GLY A 8 36.90 7.48 41.78
CA GLY A 8 36.42 8.63 42.49
C GLY A 8 34.89 8.63 42.61
N THR A 9 34.38 7.97 43.65
CA THR A 9 33.03 8.10 44.19
C THR A 9 32.92 9.43 44.97
N LEU A 10 31.80 10.15 44.80
CA LEU A 10 31.26 11.02 45.85
C LEU A 10 29.72 11.03 45.84
N VAL A 11 29.18 10.50 46.88
CA VAL A 11 27.82 10.58 47.44
C VAL A 11 27.70 11.89 48.18
N ASN A 12 26.52 12.54 48.09
CA ASN A 12 25.92 13.37 49.17
C ASN A 12 24.49 13.72 48.70
N SER A 13 23.45 13.12 49.17
CA SER A 13 22.73 13.24 50.46
C SER A 13 22.54 14.66 50.95
N TRP A 14 21.32 15.18 50.82
CA TRP A 14 20.69 16.08 51.81
C TRP A 14 19.17 15.90 51.80
N LEU A 15 18.68 15.26 52.86
CA LEU A 15 17.33 15.31 53.39
C LEU A 15 17.19 16.61 54.24
N THR A 16 16.02 17.21 54.24
CA THR A 16 15.26 17.59 55.47
C THR A 16 14.09 18.52 55.09
N ASN A 17 12.88 18.03 55.32
CA ASN A 17 11.85 18.51 56.25
C ASN A 17 11.59 20.03 56.30
N VAL A 18 10.30 20.43 56.18
CA VAL A 18 9.49 20.91 57.33
C VAL A 18 8.01 21.09 56.91
N THR A 19 7.18 20.47 57.72
CA THR A 19 5.73 20.66 57.89
C THR A 19 5.41 22.05 58.44
N SER A 20 4.25 22.64 58.04
CA SER A 20 3.32 23.27 59.01
C SER A 20 2.02 23.74 58.37
N LEU A 21 0.95 23.25 58.93
CA LEU A 21 -0.43 23.71 58.97
C LEU A 21 -0.61 25.22 59.04
N VAL A 22 -1.69 25.78 58.49
CA VAL A 22 -2.70 26.62 59.17
C VAL A 22 -4.02 26.59 58.40
N ALA A 23 -5.08 26.27 59.09
CA ALA A 23 -6.48 26.37 58.72
C ALA A 23 -7.09 27.71 59.20
N ALA A 24 -8.03 28.28 58.40
CA ALA A 24 -9.14 29.17 58.86
C ALA A 24 -9.95 29.53 57.59
N VAL A 25 -11.19 29.10 57.38
CA VAL A 25 -12.48 29.42 57.95
C VAL A 25 -13.12 30.75 57.42
N PHE A 26 -14.27 30.57 56.75
CA PHE A 26 -15.45 31.41 56.50
C PHE A 26 -15.41 32.65 55.57
N ALA A 27 -16.20 32.66 54.52
CA ALA A 27 -17.51 33.37 54.55
C ALA A 27 -18.29 33.18 53.21
N ILE A 28 -19.56 32.89 53.39
CA ILE A 28 -20.62 32.81 52.38
C ILE A 28 -20.93 34.21 51.84
N ALA A 29 -21.00 34.40 50.54
CA ALA A 29 -21.81 35.46 49.90
C ALA A 29 -22.41 34.91 48.62
N ALA A 30 -23.68 34.58 48.67
CA ALA A 30 -24.52 34.32 47.52
C ALA A 30 -24.86 35.65 46.86
N LEU A 31 -24.49 35.82 45.62
CA LEU A 31 -25.10 36.81 44.71
C LEU A 31 -25.19 36.17 43.34
N GLY A 32 -26.43 36.02 42.92
CA GLY A 32 -26.81 35.52 41.60
C GLY A 32 -26.29 36.42 40.50
N VAL A 33 -25.72 35.78 39.47
CA VAL A 33 -25.51 36.39 38.18
C VAL A 33 -26.16 35.48 37.14
N SER A 34 -27.05 36.09 36.39
CA SER A 34 -27.78 35.57 35.27
C SER A 34 -26.92 34.75 34.31
N ALA A 35 -27.44 33.58 33.95
CA ALA A 35 -26.99 32.78 32.83
C ALA A 35 -27.07 33.58 31.53
N CYS A 36 -25.95 33.95 30.97
CA CYS A 36 -25.82 34.06 29.52
C CYS A 36 -25.60 32.67 29.01
N GLY A 37 -26.56 32.13 28.27
CA GLY A 37 -26.40 30.92 27.51
C GLY A 37 -25.23 31.10 26.56
N ALA A 38 -24.13 30.42 26.82
CA ALA A 38 -23.23 30.01 25.78
C ALA A 38 -23.93 28.84 25.12
N ASP A 39 -24.29 28.98 23.87
CA ASP A 39 -24.60 27.87 23.00
C ASP A 39 -23.33 27.01 22.99
N ASP A 40 -23.30 25.97 23.80
CA ASP A 40 -22.40 24.86 23.61
C ASP A 40 -22.82 24.22 22.28
N ASP A 41 -22.12 24.62 21.23
CA ASP A 41 -22.07 23.88 20.00
C ASP A 41 -21.64 22.45 20.42
N PRO A 42 -22.45 21.41 20.19
CA PRO A 42 -22.05 20.06 20.54
C PRO A 42 -20.82 19.76 19.71
N ALA A 43 -19.63 19.82 20.32
CA ALA A 43 -18.41 19.29 19.74
C ALA A 43 -18.81 17.93 19.16
N ALA A 44 -18.68 17.80 17.84
CA ALA A 44 -18.98 16.56 17.15
C ALA A 44 -18.21 15.46 17.88
N GLY A 45 -18.89 14.70 18.70
CA GLY A 45 -18.29 13.62 19.51
C GLY A 45 -17.66 12.65 18.53
N SER A 46 -16.47 12.15 18.86
CA SER A 46 -15.88 11.06 18.09
C SER A 46 -16.92 9.94 17.93
N PRO A 47 -17.02 9.33 16.74
CA PRO A 47 -17.95 8.22 16.56
C PRO A 47 -17.65 7.12 17.58
N PRO A 48 -18.67 6.32 17.99
CA PRO A 48 -18.49 5.22 18.91
C PRO A 48 -17.48 4.23 18.34
N ASP A 49 -16.70 3.58 19.21
CA ASP A 49 -15.80 2.49 18.83
C ASP A 49 -16.65 1.30 18.31
N ARG A 50 -16.45 0.95 17.05
CA ARG A 50 -17.18 -0.15 16.34
C ARG A 50 -16.31 -1.39 16.15
N GLY A 51 -15.14 -1.39 16.78
CA GLY A 51 -14.22 -2.52 16.75
C GLY A 51 -13.20 -2.49 15.62
N ALA A 52 -12.35 -3.51 15.62
CA ALA A 52 -11.29 -3.66 14.65
C ALA A 52 -11.82 -4.29 13.36
N LEU A 53 -11.33 -3.80 12.22
CA LEU A 53 -11.51 -4.32 10.88
C LEU A 53 -10.17 -4.86 10.40
N LEU A 54 -10.11 -6.12 9.99
CA LEU A 54 -8.92 -6.74 9.41
C LEU A 54 -8.94 -6.57 7.89
N LEU A 55 -8.06 -5.72 7.38
CA LEU A 55 -7.84 -5.49 5.96
C LEU A 55 -6.64 -6.31 5.49
N ALA A 56 -6.86 -7.35 4.68
CA ALA A 56 -5.78 -8.02 3.98
C ALA A 56 -5.50 -7.33 2.63
N THR A 57 -4.23 -7.10 2.34
CA THR A 57 -3.78 -6.43 1.12
C THR A 57 -2.39 -6.92 0.74
N THR A 58 -1.85 -6.40 -0.37
CA THR A 58 -0.52 -6.78 -0.81
C THR A 58 0.59 -5.91 -0.21
N THR A 59 1.80 -6.45 -0.16
CA THR A 59 2.98 -5.71 0.30
C THR A 59 3.23 -4.46 -0.56
N SER A 60 3.03 -4.55 -1.87
CA SER A 60 3.17 -3.41 -2.79
C SER A 60 2.16 -2.30 -2.50
N THR A 61 0.91 -2.65 -2.16
CA THR A 61 -0.12 -1.66 -1.77
C THR A 61 0.26 -0.94 -0.48
N ARG A 62 0.73 -1.67 0.53
CA ARG A 62 1.23 -1.08 1.78
C ARG A 62 2.41 -0.16 1.52
N ASP A 63 3.41 -0.66 0.78
CA ASP A 63 4.70 0.02 0.58
C ASP A 63 4.56 1.27 -0.31
N SER A 64 3.46 1.40 -1.07
CA SER A 64 3.12 2.64 -1.78
C SER A 64 2.83 3.82 -0.86
N GLY A 65 2.48 3.58 0.42
CA GLY A 65 2.09 4.62 1.39
C GLY A 65 0.65 5.13 1.22
N LEU A 66 -0.10 4.68 0.21
CA LEU A 66 -1.48 5.14 -0.03
C LEU A 66 -2.40 4.89 1.18
N LEU A 67 -2.29 3.71 1.79
CA LEU A 67 -3.12 3.33 2.93
C LEU A 67 -2.80 4.16 4.19
N ASP A 68 -1.55 4.58 4.37
CA ASP A 68 -1.14 5.44 5.49
C ASP A 68 -1.79 6.83 5.40
N GLU A 69 -2.08 7.31 4.19
CA GLU A 69 -2.82 8.55 3.98
C GLU A 69 -4.34 8.36 4.11
N LEU A 70 -4.89 7.27 3.59
CA LEU A 70 -6.32 7.06 3.49
C LEU A 70 -6.96 6.55 4.78
N LEU A 71 -6.41 5.49 5.40
CA LEU A 71 -7.06 4.81 6.53
C LEU A 71 -7.30 5.70 7.75
N PRO A 72 -6.39 6.61 8.15
CA PRO A 72 -6.68 7.51 9.26
C PRO A 72 -7.88 8.44 9.02
N ARG A 73 -8.21 8.74 7.75
CA ARG A 73 -9.40 9.53 7.42
C ARG A 73 -10.68 8.70 7.57
N PHE A 74 -10.64 7.44 7.16
CA PHE A 74 -11.73 6.49 7.34
C PHE A 74 -12.02 6.26 8.82
N GLU A 75 -11.01 5.93 9.61
CA GLU A 75 -11.13 5.64 11.04
C GLU A 75 -11.76 6.79 11.83
N ARG A 76 -11.31 8.03 11.56
CA ARG A 76 -11.89 9.22 12.19
C ARG A 76 -13.37 9.45 11.85
N GLY A 77 -13.79 9.04 10.66
CA GLY A 77 -15.17 9.24 10.19
C GLY A 77 -16.13 8.14 10.62
N SER A 78 -15.66 6.89 10.66
CA SER A 78 -16.48 5.70 10.86
C SER A 78 -16.53 5.19 12.31
N GLY A 79 -15.47 5.42 13.08
CA GLY A 79 -15.25 4.79 14.39
C GLY A 79 -14.77 3.34 14.29
N CYS A 80 -14.51 2.82 13.09
CA CYS A 80 -13.87 1.52 12.89
C CYS A 80 -12.35 1.70 12.93
N SER A 81 -11.63 0.87 13.65
CA SER A 81 -10.16 0.83 13.57
C SER A 81 -9.71 -0.20 12.54
N VAL A 82 -8.71 0.11 11.72
CA VAL A 82 -8.25 -0.79 10.65
C VAL A 82 -6.90 -1.39 11.01
N LYS A 83 -6.83 -2.71 10.99
CA LYS A 83 -5.57 -3.46 11.08
C LYS A 83 -5.24 -4.01 9.71
N THR A 84 -4.14 -3.56 9.14
CA THR A 84 -3.69 -3.99 7.81
C THR A 84 -2.76 -5.20 7.94
N LEU A 85 -3.07 -6.25 7.21
CA LEU A 85 -2.23 -7.42 6.97
C LEU A 85 -1.72 -7.35 5.54
N ALA A 86 -0.43 -7.05 5.36
CA ALA A 86 0.18 -6.95 4.05
C ALA A 86 1.01 -8.21 3.77
N VAL A 87 0.56 -8.99 2.79
CA VAL A 87 1.09 -10.31 2.44
C VAL A 87 1.19 -10.47 0.91
N GLY A 88 1.48 -11.64 0.39
CA GLY A 88 1.35 -11.93 -1.04
C GLY A 88 -0.13 -11.95 -1.49
N SER A 89 -0.38 -11.77 -2.80
CA SER A 89 -1.77 -11.79 -3.34
C SER A 89 -2.51 -13.08 -2.99
N GLY A 90 -1.89 -14.25 -3.21
CA GLY A 90 -2.50 -15.54 -2.88
C GLY A 90 -2.78 -15.70 -1.38
N GLU A 91 -1.83 -15.32 -0.52
CA GLU A 91 -2.03 -15.38 0.93
C GLU A 91 -3.14 -14.44 1.40
N ALA A 92 -3.30 -13.25 0.78
CA ALA A 92 -4.40 -12.35 1.09
C ALA A 92 -5.77 -12.98 0.74
N MET A 93 -5.86 -13.69 -0.38
CA MET A 93 -7.06 -14.44 -0.77
C MET A 93 -7.34 -15.57 0.21
N GLU A 94 -6.34 -16.38 0.58
CA GLU A 94 -6.47 -17.45 1.59
C GLU A 94 -6.94 -16.93 2.95
N LEU A 95 -6.48 -15.75 3.39
CA LEU A 95 -6.96 -15.11 4.62
C LEU A 95 -8.48 -14.82 4.54
N GLY A 96 -8.93 -14.35 3.37
CA GLY A 96 -10.35 -14.14 3.12
C GLY A 96 -11.16 -15.43 3.13
N GLU A 97 -10.70 -16.48 2.46
CA GLU A 97 -11.36 -17.80 2.41
C GLU A 97 -11.58 -18.41 3.79
N ARG A 98 -10.59 -18.25 4.68
CA ARG A 98 -10.67 -18.74 6.05
C ARG A 98 -11.48 -17.84 6.98
N GLY A 99 -11.89 -16.64 6.52
CA GLY A 99 -12.53 -15.62 7.35
C GLY A 99 -11.58 -14.96 8.36
N ASP A 100 -10.24 -15.05 8.13
CA ASP A 100 -9.22 -14.41 8.93
C ASP A 100 -9.03 -12.92 8.54
N ALA A 101 -9.71 -12.46 7.49
CA ALA A 101 -9.81 -11.07 7.08
C ALA A 101 -11.27 -10.69 6.88
N ASP A 102 -11.62 -9.42 7.17
CA ASP A 102 -12.97 -8.88 6.99
C ASP A 102 -13.17 -8.28 5.60
N VAL A 103 -12.08 -7.74 5.03
CA VAL A 103 -12.06 -7.06 3.74
C VAL A 103 -10.70 -7.25 3.08
N LEU A 104 -10.73 -7.42 1.76
CA LEU A 104 -9.52 -7.50 0.94
C LEU A 104 -9.40 -6.23 0.08
N LEU A 105 -8.17 -5.77 -0.13
CA LEU A 105 -7.83 -4.79 -1.17
C LEU A 105 -6.70 -5.40 -1.99
N VAL A 106 -7.02 -5.97 -3.11
CA VAL A 106 -6.18 -6.86 -3.90
C VAL A 106 -6.23 -6.50 -5.39
N HIS A 107 -5.35 -7.10 -6.19
CA HIS A 107 -5.18 -6.80 -7.60
C HIS A 107 -4.81 -8.05 -8.43
N SER A 108 -5.55 -9.13 -8.21
CA SER A 108 -5.44 -10.41 -8.95
C SER A 108 -6.81 -10.77 -9.51
N PRO A 109 -7.27 -10.15 -10.60
CA PRO A 109 -8.65 -10.24 -11.07
C PRO A 109 -9.17 -11.68 -11.26
N GLU A 110 -8.33 -12.59 -11.73
CA GLU A 110 -8.70 -13.99 -11.96
C GLU A 110 -8.98 -14.71 -10.63
N ASP A 111 -8.07 -14.63 -9.67
CA ASP A 111 -8.23 -15.21 -8.33
C ASP A 111 -9.44 -14.60 -7.59
N GLU A 112 -9.64 -13.29 -7.77
CA GLU A 112 -10.77 -12.56 -7.18
C GLU A 112 -12.11 -13.03 -7.75
N GLU A 113 -12.18 -13.34 -9.04
CA GLU A 113 -13.37 -13.87 -9.69
C GLU A 113 -13.67 -15.29 -9.19
N GLU A 114 -12.66 -16.14 -9.01
CA GLU A 114 -12.79 -17.46 -8.41
C GLU A 114 -13.30 -17.37 -6.97
N PHE A 115 -12.68 -16.53 -6.15
CA PHE A 115 -13.09 -16.22 -4.77
C PHE A 115 -14.57 -15.82 -4.66
N MET A 116 -15.01 -14.92 -5.57
CA MET A 116 -16.42 -14.52 -5.64
C MET A 116 -17.34 -15.66 -6.10
N ALA A 117 -16.91 -16.47 -7.06
CA ALA A 117 -17.69 -17.60 -7.59
C ALA A 117 -17.86 -18.72 -6.55
N GLU A 118 -16.88 -18.92 -5.69
CA GLU A 118 -16.92 -19.87 -4.58
C GLU A 118 -17.76 -19.38 -3.39
N GLY A 119 -18.17 -18.10 -3.40
CA GLY A 119 -19.04 -17.52 -2.39
C GLY A 119 -18.33 -16.99 -1.15
N HIS A 120 -17.02 -16.82 -1.19
CA HIS A 120 -16.22 -16.25 -0.11
C HIS A 120 -16.36 -14.72 0.00
N GLY A 121 -16.82 -14.07 -1.07
CA GLY A 121 -17.01 -12.61 -1.13
C GLY A 121 -18.48 -12.21 -1.16
N ALA A 122 -18.87 -11.23 -0.32
CA ALA A 122 -20.20 -10.62 -0.32
C ALA A 122 -20.36 -9.54 -1.41
N SER A 123 -19.27 -8.84 -1.75
CA SER A 123 -19.23 -7.85 -2.82
C SER A 123 -17.81 -7.58 -3.27
N ARG A 124 -17.63 -7.34 -4.56
CA ARG A 124 -16.37 -6.91 -5.19
C ARG A 124 -16.62 -5.60 -5.94
N LYS A 125 -15.78 -4.59 -5.73
CA LYS A 125 -15.89 -3.29 -6.41
C LYS A 125 -14.54 -2.81 -6.88
N ALA A 126 -14.48 -2.26 -8.09
CA ALA A 126 -13.31 -1.54 -8.57
C ALA A 126 -13.02 -0.31 -7.69
N VAL A 127 -11.76 -0.09 -7.38
CA VAL A 127 -11.30 1.04 -6.57
C VAL A 127 -10.42 1.97 -7.39
N MET A 128 -9.38 1.41 -7.96
CA MET A 128 -8.34 2.15 -8.67
C MET A 128 -7.54 1.17 -9.55
N HIS A 129 -6.71 1.72 -10.40
CA HIS A 129 -5.61 0.97 -11.01
C HIS A 129 -4.29 1.73 -10.84
N ASN A 130 -3.19 1.04 -10.89
CA ASN A 130 -1.92 1.55 -11.35
C ASN A 130 -1.55 0.82 -12.64
N ASP A 131 -0.41 1.10 -13.19
CA ASP A 131 0.09 0.41 -14.36
C ASP A 131 1.47 -0.19 -14.09
N PHE A 132 1.74 -1.25 -14.83
CA PHE A 132 3.09 -1.72 -15.02
C PHE A 132 3.74 -0.97 -16.17
N VAL A 133 5.06 -0.92 -16.13
CA VAL A 133 5.89 -0.29 -17.15
C VAL A 133 7.04 -1.21 -17.51
N LEU A 134 7.42 -1.24 -18.78
CA LEU A 134 8.68 -1.85 -19.19
C LEU A 134 9.76 -0.78 -19.20
N VAL A 135 10.80 -1.03 -18.44
CA VAL A 135 11.97 -0.16 -18.33
C VAL A 135 13.21 -0.89 -18.85
N GLY A 136 14.22 -0.13 -19.23
CA GLY A 136 15.44 -0.73 -19.77
C GLY A 136 16.49 0.30 -20.14
N PRO A 137 17.55 -0.10 -20.87
CA PRO A 137 18.62 0.79 -21.28
C PRO A 137 18.14 1.89 -22.22
N ALA A 138 18.69 3.09 -22.10
CA ALA A 138 18.28 4.27 -22.85
C ALA A 138 18.42 4.11 -24.39
N ASP A 139 19.38 3.30 -24.85
CA ASP A 139 19.63 3.00 -26.26
C ASP A 139 18.68 1.97 -26.86
N ASP A 140 17.85 1.33 -26.03
CA ASP A 140 16.75 0.43 -26.42
C ASP A 140 17.14 -0.58 -27.52
N PRO A 141 18.11 -1.48 -27.29
CA PRO A 141 18.65 -2.37 -28.32
C PRO A 141 17.61 -3.30 -28.94
N ALA A 142 16.57 -3.71 -28.20
CA ALA A 142 15.47 -4.52 -28.73
C ALA A 142 14.36 -3.68 -29.39
N GLY A 143 14.40 -2.35 -29.31
CA GLY A 143 13.45 -1.45 -29.97
C GLY A 143 12.04 -1.52 -29.40
N ILE A 144 11.88 -1.74 -28.10
CA ILE A 144 10.57 -1.90 -27.45
C ILE A 144 9.75 -0.61 -27.39
N ARG A 145 10.38 0.57 -27.52
CA ARG A 145 9.64 1.85 -27.61
C ARG A 145 8.68 1.90 -28.82
N GLN A 146 8.89 1.03 -29.82
CA GLN A 146 8.07 0.95 -31.03
C GLN A 146 7.15 -0.28 -31.01
N ALA A 147 7.03 -0.96 -29.90
CA ALA A 147 6.15 -2.11 -29.76
C ALA A 147 4.68 -1.68 -29.70
N ASP A 148 3.80 -2.53 -30.23
CA ASP A 148 2.36 -2.32 -30.24
C ASP A 148 1.69 -2.64 -28.88
N GLY A 149 2.47 -3.16 -27.89
CA GLY A 149 2.05 -3.52 -26.55
C GLY A 149 3.11 -4.37 -25.83
N ALA A 150 2.85 -4.77 -24.60
CA ALA A 150 3.82 -5.50 -23.80
C ALA A 150 4.18 -6.87 -24.39
N PRO A 151 3.24 -7.68 -24.95
CA PRO A 151 3.60 -8.95 -25.60
C PRO A 151 4.53 -8.77 -26.79
N ASP A 152 4.32 -7.74 -27.65
CA ASP A 152 5.22 -7.44 -28.78
C ASP A 152 6.59 -6.99 -28.28
N ALA A 153 6.64 -6.17 -27.22
CA ALA A 153 7.89 -5.75 -26.61
C ALA A 153 8.70 -6.94 -26.07
N LEU A 154 8.05 -7.86 -25.37
CA LEU A 154 8.69 -9.07 -24.85
C LEU A 154 9.17 -10.00 -25.98
N THR A 155 8.39 -10.13 -27.06
CA THR A 155 8.82 -10.88 -28.24
C THR A 155 10.12 -10.30 -28.83
N ARG A 156 10.22 -8.98 -28.95
CA ARG A 156 11.43 -8.31 -29.46
C ARG A 156 12.64 -8.54 -28.54
N ILE A 157 12.43 -8.47 -27.22
CA ILE A 157 13.49 -8.75 -26.24
C ILE A 157 14.01 -10.19 -26.42
N ALA A 158 13.10 -11.16 -26.58
CA ALA A 158 13.45 -12.55 -26.75
C ALA A 158 14.15 -12.82 -28.10
N ASP A 159 13.67 -12.22 -29.20
CA ASP A 159 14.25 -12.38 -30.55
C ASP A 159 15.69 -11.85 -30.61
N GLU A 160 16.00 -10.80 -29.87
CA GLU A 160 17.34 -10.23 -29.79
C GLU A 160 18.18 -10.85 -28.66
N GLU A 161 17.62 -11.80 -27.87
CA GLU A 161 18.23 -12.33 -26.65
C GLU A 161 18.77 -11.20 -25.74
N ALA A 162 18.06 -10.06 -25.72
CA ALA A 162 18.45 -8.91 -24.94
C ALA A 162 18.21 -9.17 -23.45
N ALA A 163 19.16 -8.77 -22.59
CA ALA A 163 19.10 -9.07 -21.18
C ALA A 163 17.76 -8.59 -20.55
N PHE A 164 17.10 -9.49 -19.82
CA PHE A 164 15.88 -9.23 -19.09
C PHE A 164 16.04 -9.66 -17.62
N ALA A 165 15.73 -8.78 -16.69
CA ALA A 165 15.77 -9.06 -15.27
C ALA A 165 14.34 -9.34 -14.77
N SER A 166 14.06 -10.59 -14.45
CA SER A 166 12.85 -11.02 -13.78
C SER A 166 12.97 -10.90 -12.27
N ARG A 167 11.88 -10.65 -11.59
CA ARG A 167 11.85 -10.76 -10.13
C ARG A 167 12.09 -12.19 -9.65
N GLY A 168 11.49 -13.20 -10.29
CA GLY A 168 11.69 -14.61 -9.95
C GLY A 168 11.34 -14.95 -8.48
N ASP A 169 10.34 -14.29 -7.87
CA ASP A 169 10.06 -14.32 -6.43
C ASP A 169 8.59 -14.61 -6.09
N ASP A 170 7.82 -15.10 -7.06
CA ASP A 170 6.37 -15.42 -6.94
C ASP A 170 5.50 -14.23 -6.47
N SER A 171 5.98 -13.00 -6.65
CA SER A 171 5.19 -11.79 -6.37
C SER A 171 4.16 -11.50 -7.45
N GLY A 172 3.23 -10.57 -7.19
CA GLY A 172 2.26 -10.11 -8.18
C GLY A 172 2.89 -9.52 -9.45
N THR A 173 4.07 -8.86 -9.35
CA THR A 173 4.83 -8.40 -10.52
C THR A 173 5.40 -9.57 -11.31
N HIS A 174 5.94 -10.60 -10.62
CA HIS A 174 6.43 -11.81 -11.28
C HIS A 174 5.29 -12.58 -11.96
N ALA A 175 4.17 -12.76 -11.29
CA ALA A 175 2.98 -13.39 -11.89
C ALA A 175 2.51 -12.61 -13.16
N LYS A 176 2.48 -11.28 -13.09
CA LYS A 176 2.15 -10.42 -14.25
C LYS A 176 3.15 -10.58 -15.38
N GLU A 177 4.43 -10.60 -15.08
CA GLU A 177 5.50 -10.83 -16.06
C GLU A 177 5.30 -12.15 -16.79
N LEU A 178 5.08 -13.25 -16.04
CA LEU A 178 4.85 -14.57 -16.61
C LEU A 178 3.61 -14.60 -17.52
N SER A 179 2.52 -13.93 -17.12
CA SER A 179 1.31 -13.83 -17.97
C SER A 179 1.57 -13.06 -19.26
N LEU A 180 2.43 -12.05 -19.25
CA LEU A 180 2.83 -11.32 -20.46
C LEU A 180 3.73 -12.14 -21.39
N TRP A 181 4.64 -12.94 -20.82
CA TRP A 181 5.44 -13.91 -21.60
C TRP A 181 4.56 -14.98 -22.26
N GLU A 182 3.55 -15.49 -21.52
CA GLU A 182 2.56 -16.41 -22.07
C GLU A 182 1.77 -15.77 -23.23
N ALA A 183 1.30 -14.54 -23.05
CA ALA A 183 0.61 -13.78 -24.10
C ALA A 183 1.48 -13.52 -25.33
N ALA A 184 2.80 -13.39 -25.13
CA ALA A 184 3.79 -13.29 -26.21
C ALA A 184 4.07 -14.64 -26.89
N ASN A 185 3.56 -15.77 -26.38
CA ASN A 185 3.93 -17.14 -26.76
C ASN A 185 5.44 -17.40 -26.68
N VAL A 186 6.12 -16.82 -25.68
CA VAL A 186 7.55 -16.97 -25.41
C VAL A 186 7.71 -17.67 -24.08
N GLU A 187 8.56 -18.69 -24.05
CA GLU A 187 9.06 -19.29 -22.79
C GLU A 187 10.48 -18.76 -22.57
N PRO A 188 10.65 -17.75 -21.70
CA PRO A 188 11.94 -17.11 -21.52
C PRO A 188 12.93 -18.08 -20.88
N ALA A 189 14.11 -18.24 -21.48
CA ALA A 189 15.13 -19.15 -20.99
C ALA A 189 16.51 -18.75 -21.52
N GLY A 190 17.55 -19.18 -20.82
CA GLY A 190 18.94 -18.94 -21.22
C GLY A 190 19.59 -17.79 -20.46
N ASP A 191 20.79 -17.41 -20.87
CA ASP A 191 21.63 -16.46 -20.14
C ASP A 191 21.13 -15.02 -20.18
N TRP A 192 20.21 -14.69 -21.08
CA TRP A 192 19.60 -13.36 -21.21
C TRP A 192 18.43 -13.14 -20.23
N TYR A 193 17.79 -14.21 -19.74
CA TYR A 193 16.71 -14.15 -18.76
C TYR A 193 17.28 -14.39 -17.36
N ILE A 194 17.25 -13.36 -16.53
CA ILE A 194 17.95 -13.31 -15.24
C ILE A 194 16.92 -13.23 -14.13
N GLU A 195 16.68 -14.32 -13.42
CA GLU A 195 15.87 -14.33 -12.21
C GLU A 195 16.68 -13.75 -11.05
N THR A 196 16.24 -12.61 -10.51
CA THR A 196 16.96 -11.91 -9.45
C THR A 196 16.66 -12.47 -8.07
N GLY A 197 15.47 -13.01 -7.84
CA GLY A 197 14.99 -13.46 -6.54
C GLY A 197 14.89 -12.30 -5.52
N GLN A 198 14.72 -11.06 -5.99
CA GLN A 198 14.78 -9.86 -5.17
C GLN A 198 13.48 -9.04 -5.27
N GLY A 199 13.29 -8.09 -4.34
CA GLY A 199 12.23 -7.09 -4.41
C GLY A 199 12.38 -6.17 -5.63
N MET A 200 11.30 -5.40 -5.95
CA MET A 200 11.27 -4.62 -7.18
C MET A 200 12.38 -3.56 -7.26
N GLY A 201 12.66 -2.85 -6.15
CA GLY A 201 13.71 -1.82 -6.13
C GLY A 201 15.12 -2.38 -6.40
N GLU A 202 15.43 -3.53 -5.79
CA GLU A 202 16.69 -4.25 -6.06
C GLU A 202 16.74 -4.77 -7.49
N THR A 203 15.62 -5.30 -8.01
CA THR A 203 15.53 -5.78 -9.39
C THR A 203 15.77 -4.65 -10.38
N LEU A 204 15.17 -3.47 -10.16
CA LEU A 204 15.43 -2.27 -10.97
C LEU A 204 16.91 -1.86 -10.95
N THR A 205 17.53 -1.91 -9.78
CA THR A 205 18.97 -1.60 -9.65
C THR A 205 19.83 -2.59 -10.42
N ILE A 206 19.52 -3.89 -10.33
CA ILE A 206 20.22 -4.96 -11.07
C ILE A 206 20.01 -4.78 -12.58
N ALA A 207 18.79 -4.50 -13.01
CA ALA A 207 18.48 -4.24 -14.42
C ALA A 207 19.30 -3.08 -14.98
N GLY A 208 19.37 -1.95 -14.29
CA GLY A 208 20.19 -0.81 -14.69
C GLY A 208 21.68 -1.17 -14.81
N GLN A 209 22.24 -1.84 -13.79
CA GLN A 209 23.66 -2.26 -13.80
C GLN A 209 24.00 -3.25 -14.93
N ARG A 210 23.03 -4.05 -15.35
CA ARG A 210 23.21 -5.06 -16.40
C ARG A 210 22.76 -4.58 -17.77
N GLN A 211 22.26 -3.34 -17.87
CA GLN A 211 21.63 -2.81 -19.08
C GLN A 211 20.54 -3.76 -19.58
N ALA A 212 19.73 -4.28 -18.65
CA ALA A 212 18.66 -5.22 -18.88
C ALA A 212 17.30 -4.52 -18.89
N TYR A 213 16.36 -5.11 -19.62
CA TYR A 213 14.95 -4.77 -19.50
C TYR A 213 14.36 -5.38 -18.23
N THR A 214 13.28 -4.79 -17.72
CA THR A 214 12.50 -5.38 -16.62
C THR A 214 11.08 -4.82 -16.61
N LEU A 215 10.16 -5.59 -16.05
CA LEU A 215 8.80 -5.14 -15.73
C LEU A 215 8.80 -4.55 -14.31
N SER A 216 8.22 -3.39 -14.14
CA SER A 216 8.03 -2.78 -12.82
C SER A 216 6.64 -2.16 -12.70
N ASP A 217 6.09 -2.10 -11.49
CA ASP A 217 5.03 -1.13 -11.24
C ASP A 217 5.60 0.29 -11.34
N ARG A 218 4.80 1.22 -11.88
CA ARG A 218 5.21 2.63 -12.07
C ARG A 218 5.63 3.28 -10.76
N GLY A 219 4.92 2.98 -9.67
CA GLY A 219 5.19 3.61 -8.36
C GLY A 219 6.60 3.29 -7.87
N THR A 220 7.00 2.03 -7.91
CA THR A 220 8.36 1.61 -7.50
C THR A 220 9.42 2.19 -8.44
N PHE A 221 9.16 2.20 -9.77
CA PHE A 221 10.08 2.81 -10.73
C PHE A 221 10.33 4.29 -10.42
N LEU A 222 9.25 5.07 -10.19
CA LEU A 222 9.35 6.50 -9.89
C LEU A 222 9.98 6.78 -8.51
N ALA A 223 9.79 5.89 -7.54
CA ALA A 223 10.32 6.03 -6.19
C ALA A 223 11.79 5.57 -6.05
N THR A 224 12.34 4.91 -7.07
CA THR A 224 13.71 4.41 -7.01
C THR A 224 14.68 5.42 -7.63
N ASP A 225 15.53 6.01 -6.79
CA ASP A 225 16.52 6.99 -7.22
C ASP A 225 17.72 6.37 -7.96
N ASN A 226 18.35 7.16 -8.82
CA ASN A 226 19.62 6.86 -9.48
C ASN A 226 19.61 5.56 -10.33
N LEU A 227 18.51 5.30 -11.03
CA LEU A 227 18.43 4.20 -11.97
C LEU A 227 19.15 4.53 -13.28
N ASP A 228 19.95 3.58 -13.78
CA ASP A 228 20.52 3.61 -15.14
C ASP A 228 19.54 2.94 -16.15
N SER A 229 18.25 3.22 -16.00
CA SER A 229 17.17 2.70 -16.84
C SER A 229 16.17 3.80 -17.15
N GLU A 230 15.56 3.73 -18.33
CA GLU A 230 14.49 4.63 -18.75
C GLU A 230 13.16 3.88 -18.89
N LEU A 231 12.05 4.59 -18.76
CA LEU A 231 10.74 4.09 -19.12
C LEU A 231 10.67 4.00 -20.64
N LEU A 232 10.42 2.79 -21.15
CA LEU A 232 10.45 2.50 -22.57
C LEU A 232 9.07 2.20 -23.15
N LEU A 233 8.22 1.49 -22.38
CA LEU A 233 6.85 1.19 -22.76
C LEU A 233 5.91 1.35 -21.57
N GLU A 234 4.78 2.00 -21.82
CA GLU A 234 3.70 2.25 -20.87
C GLU A 234 2.35 2.22 -21.57
N GLY A 235 1.27 2.05 -20.78
CA GLY A 235 -0.09 2.05 -21.31
C GLY A 235 -0.48 0.72 -21.97
N GLY A 236 -1.75 0.63 -22.37
CA GLY A 236 -2.34 -0.61 -22.88
C GLY A 236 -3.04 -1.41 -21.77
N GLU A 237 -4.05 -2.19 -22.18
CA GLU A 237 -4.85 -2.98 -21.23
C GLU A 237 -4.02 -4.08 -20.54
N ASP A 238 -3.04 -4.61 -21.23
CA ASP A 238 -2.12 -5.64 -20.77
C ASP A 238 -1.16 -5.17 -19.67
N LEU A 239 -0.96 -3.86 -19.51
CA LEU A 239 -0.14 -3.29 -18.43
C LEU A 239 -0.98 -2.73 -17.27
N LEU A 240 -2.30 -2.75 -17.35
CA LEU A 240 -3.15 -2.33 -16.26
C LEU A 240 -3.05 -3.29 -15.08
N ASN A 241 -3.09 -2.71 -13.88
CA ASN A 241 -3.09 -3.42 -12.61
C ASN A 241 -4.28 -2.93 -11.77
N PRO A 242 -5.48 -3.48 -12.01
CA PRO A 242 -6.70 -3.02 -11.34
C PRO A 242 -6.79 -3.54 -9.91
N TYR A 243 -7.19 -2.67 -8.99
CA TYR A 243 -7.40 -2.97 -7.58
C TYR A 243 -8.88 -3.03 -7.26
N HIS A 244 -9.27 -4.07 -6.53
CA HIS A 244 -10.63 -4.24 -6.05
C HIS A 244 -10.68 -4.33 -4.54
N VAL A 245 -11.77 -3.79 -3.98
CA VAL A 245 -12.13 -4.02 -2.60
C VAL A 245 -13.19 -5.13 -2.55
N ILE A 246 -12.92 -6.17 -1.77
CA ILE A 246 -13.83 -7.31 -1.58
C ILE A 246 -14.23 -7.37 -0.11
N VAL A 247 -15.55 -7.32 0.16
CA VAL A 247 -16.08 -7.58 1.50
C VAL A 247 -16.18 -9.10 1.65
N VAL A 248 -15.52 -9.64 2.64
CA VAL A 248 -15.50 -11.09 2.90
C VAL A 248 -16.85 -11.56 3.49
N GLU A 249 -17.31 -12.72 3.05
CA GLU A 249 -18.48 -13.39 3.60
C GLU A 249 -18.03 -14.31 4.74
N GLY A 250 -18.53 -14.12 5.97
CA GLY A 250 -18.15 -14.91 7.13
C GLY A 250 -19.01 -14.57 8.34
N GLU A 251 -19.23 -15.51 9.27
CA GLU A 251 -20.06 -15.29 10.47
C GLU A 251 -19.32 -14.41 11.50
N ASP A 252 -18.00 -14.53 11.57
CA ASP A 252 -17.15 -13.85 12.56
C ASP A 252 -16.53 -12.53 12.03
N THR A 253 -16.87 -12.12 10.78
CA THR A 253 -16.32 -10.91 10.16
C THR A 253 -17.02 -9.63 10.64
N ASN A 254 -16.27 -8.54 10.79
CA ASN A 254 -16.81 -7.20 11.04
C ASN A 254 -17.40 -6.61 9.76
N ARG A 255 -18.49 -7.21 9.28
CA ARG A 255 -19.14 -6.84 8.00
C ARG A 255 -19.62 -5.40 7.93
N GLU A 256 -20.01 -4.83 9.08
CA GLU A 256 -20.52 -3.47 9.10
C GLU A 256 -19.39 -2.50 8.73
N CYS A 257 -18.25 -2.59 9.40
CA CYS A 257 -17.06 -1.80 9.08
C CYS A 257 -16.50 -2.11 7.69
N ALA A 258 -16.52 -3.39 7.26
CA ALA A 258 -16.06 -3.80 5.93
C ALA A 258 -16.88 -3.17 4.80
N ARG A 259 -18.22 -3.18 4.91
CA ARG A 259 -19.12 -2.54 3.94
C ARG A 259 -18.97 -1.03 3.93
N GLU A 260 -18.74 -0.43 5.09
CA GLU A 260 -18.51 1.00 5.20
C GLU A 260 -17.19 1.39 4.56
N LEU A 261 -16.10 0.64 4.80
CA LEU A 261 -14.82 0.86 4.11
C LEU A 261 -14.97 0.72 2.60
N SER A 262 -15.63 -0.35 2.12
CA SER A 262 -15.90 -0.56 0.70
C SER A 262 -16.69 0.59 0.07
N THR A 263 -17.65 1.16 0.79
CA THR A 263 -18.44 2.31 0.30
C THR A 263 -17.62 3.59 0.34
N TRP A 264 -16.85 3.79 1.41
CA TRP A 264 -16.04 4.99 1.60
C TRP A 264 -14.87 5.07 0.61
N ILE A 265 -14.18 3.95 0.34
CA ILE A 265 -13.04 3.94 -0.58
C ILE A 265 -13.48 4.19 -2.02
N THR A 266 -14.70 3.79 -2.38
CA THR A 266 -15.29 4.02 -3.71
C THR A 266 -16.04 5.34 -3.82
N ALA A 267 -16.16 6.12 -2.74
CA ALA A 267 -16.86 7.40 -2.76
C ALA A 267 -16.03 8.50 -3.43
N ALA A 268 -16.69 9.44 -4.10
CA ALA A 268 -16.04 10.50 -4.87
C ALA A 268 -14.98 11.34 -4.11
N PRO A 269 -15.13 11.65 -2.80
CA PRO A 269 -14.06 12.35 -2.07
C PRO A 269 -12.78 11.53 -1.94
N THR A 270 -12.90 10.21 -1.65
CA THR A 270 -11.76 9.30 -1.51
C THR A 270 -11.12 9.02 -2.85
N GLN A 271 -11.91 8.84 -3.89
CA GLN A 271 -11.45 8.66 -5.26
C GLN A 271 -10.62 9.86 -5.75
N ARG A 272 -11.03 11.10 -5.39
CA ARG A 272 -10.20 12.29 -5.67
C ARG A 272 -8.87 12.29 -4.90
N ALA A 273 -8.86 11.78 -3.66
CA ALA A 273 -7.64 11.67 -2.88
C ALA A 273 -6.69 10.63 -3.51
N ILE A 274 -7.21 9.49 -3.95
CA ILE A 274 -6.45 8.46 -4.69
C ILE A 274 -5.82 9.07 -5.95
N GLY A 275 -6.60 9.75 -6.79
CA GLY A 275 -6.09 10.37 -8.03
C GLY A 275 -5.18 11.58 -7.82
N ALA A 276 -5.04 12.08 -6.59
CA ALA A 276 -4.08 13.13 -6.24
C ALA A 276 -2.80 12.58 -5.61
N PHE A 277 -2.83 11.31 -5.14
CA PHE A 277 -1.72 10.69 -4.45
C PHE A 277 -0.49 10.54 -5.36
N GLY A 278 0.68 10.92 -4.85
CA GLY A 278 1.95 10.91 -5.58
C GLY A 278 2.21 12.13 -6.48
N ARG A 279 1.18 12.90 -6.90
CA ARG A 279 1.36 14.03 -7.83
C ARG A 279 2.31 15.12 -7.33
N ALA A 280 2.32 15.37 -6.04
CA ALA A 280 3.19 16.41 -5.47
C ALA A 280 4.66 16.01 -5.47
N GLU A 281 4.94 14.72 -5.41
CA GLU A 281 6.29 14.16 -5.29
C GLU A 281 6.85 13.75 -6.66
N TYR A 282 6.03 13.10 -7.49
CA TYR A 282 6.46 12.49 -8.75
C TYR A 282 5.96 13.25 -10.01
N GLY A 283 5.08 14.25 -9.84
CA GLY A 283 4.46 14.98 -10.96
C GLY A 283 3.20 14.32 -11.51
N ASP A 284 3.11 12.99 -11.43
CA ASP A 284 1.99 12.16 -11.85
C ASP A 284 1.36 11.39 -10.68
N PRO A 285 0.09 10.98 -10.78
CA PRO A 285 -0.52 10.15 -9.75
C PRO A 285 0.07 8.74 -9.80
N LEU A 286 0.23 8.12 -8.62
CA LEU A 286 0.62 6.71 -8.54
C LEU A 286 -0.56 5.75 -8.75
N PHE A 287 -1.79 6.24 -8.58
CA PHE A 287 -3.01 5.48 -8.77
C PHE A 287 -4.07 6.31 -9.50
N PHE A 288 -4.85 5.67 -10.33
CA PHE A 288 -5.95 6.25 -11.09
C PHE A 288 -7.28 5.71 -10.54
N PRO A 289 -8.25 6.59 -10.22
CA PRO A 289 -9.54 6.18 -9.69
C PRO A 289 -10.38 5.41 -10.72
N ASP A 290 -10.99 4.28 -10.30
CA ASP A 290 -11.84 3.43 -11.16
C ASP A 290 -13.27 3.29 -10.65
N ALA A 291 -13.57 3.71 -9.42
CA ALA A 291 -14.93 3.68 -8.96
C ALA A 291 -15.74 4.74 -9.72
N ALA A 292 -16.70 4.27 -10.53
CA ALA A 292 -17.68 5.14 -11.14
C ALA A 292 -18.47 5.85 -10.05
N GLY A 293 -18.37 7.19 -10.01
CA GLY A 293 -19.09 8.05 -9.08
C GLY A 293 -20.58 8.11 -9.37
#